data_9d72ad8525ac293aa4a6d8f577576172
#
_entry.id   9d72ad8525ac293aa4a6d8f577576172
#
_cell.length_a   1.000
_cell.length_b   1.000
_cell.length_c   1.000
_cell.angle_alpha   90.00
_cell.angle_beta   90.00
_cell.angle_gamma   90.00
#
_symmetry.space_group_name_H-M   'P 1'
#
loop_
_entity.id
_entity.type
_entity.pdbx_description
1 polymer ?
#
loop_
_entity_poly.entity_id
_entity_poly.type
_entity_poly.pdbx_seq_one_letter_code
_entity_poly.pdbx_strand_id
1 'polypeptide(L)'
;GKENPESWNHAVMTFSPLPWMYQFAYLKYLFIVIPGTIAGEYLYGWLQSKQTTPSIASNNDEHKRMPWILLLTIGLIILNLYGLYMRYLLLNLAGSIIILSILYVLLQIEGKNANYWYRLFKAGAYLVLLGLAFEAYEGGIRKDPSTYSYYFLSAGLAFMAMIAFSIM
;
A
#
# COMPACT_ATOMS: atom_id res chain seq x y z
N GLY A 1 -29.23 0.67 -8.25
CA GLY A 1 -30.02 1.54 -7.39
C GLY A 1 -30.81 2.46 -8.30
N LYS A 2 -32.09 2.60 -8.05
CA LYS A 2 -32.96 3.55 -8.78
C LYS A 2 -32.48 4.95 -8.41
N GLU A 3 -31.92 5.67 -9.37
CA GLU A 3 -31.58 7.08 -9.20
C GLU A 3 -32.84 7.87 -9.00
N ASN A 4 -32.94 8.61 -7.91
CA ASN A 4 -34.05 9.52 -7.67
C ASN A 4 -33.98 10.66 -8.71
N PRO A 5 -35.00 10.87 -9.54
CA PRO A 5 -35.00 11.89 -10.59
C PRO A 5 -34.90 13.33 -10.07
N GLU A 6 -35.11 13.55 -8.76
CA GLU A 6 -34.95 14.85 -8.08
C GLU A 6 -33.55 15.06 -7.49
N SER A 7 -32.62 14.10 -7.69
CA SER A 7 -31.27 14.22 -7.18
C SER A 7 -30.51 15.30 -7.96
N TRP A 8 -29.79 16.16 -7.23
CA TRP A 8 -28.84 17.14 -7.78
C TRP A 8 -27.89 16.51 -8.82
N ASN A 9 -27.45 15.28 -8.59
CA ASN A 9 -26.63 14.52 -9.54
C ASN A 9 -27.33 14.28 -10.87
N HIS A 10 -28.63 14.01 -10.89
CA HIS A 10 -29.38 13.80 -12.11
C HIS A 10 -29.52 15.09 -12.92
N ALA A 11 -29.72 16.23 -12.27
CA ALA A 11 -29.78 17.54 -12.93
C ALA A 11 -28.42 17.90 -13.57
N VAL A 12 -27.32 17.67 -12.86
CA VAL A 12 -25.95 17.92 -13.37
C VAL A 12 -25.60 16.99 -14.54
N MET A 13 -25.96 15.71 -14.46
CA MET A 13 -25.73 14.74 -15.55
C MET A 13 -26.50 15.07 -16.81
N THR A 14 -27.76 15.59 -16.67
CA THR A 14 -28.62 15.89 -17.80
C THR A 14 -28.22 17.18 -18.53
N PHE A 15 -27.62 18.14 -17.81
CA PHE A 15 -27.21 19.44 -18.38
C PHE A 15 -25.74 19.43 -18.87
N SER A 16 -24.94 18.44 -18.51
CA SER A 16 -23.54 18.41 -18.87
C SER A 16 -23.30 17.80 -20.25
N PRO A 17 -22.46 18.43 -21.11
CA PRO A 17 -22.05 17.85 -22.40
C PRO A 17 -21.20 16.57 -22.26
N LEU A 18 -20.69 16.27 -21.05
CA LEU A 18 -19.82 15.12 -20.76
C LEU A 18 -20.31 14.38 -19.49
N PRO A 19 -21.48 13.69 -19.54
CA PRO A 19 -22.07 13.06 -18.36
C PRO A 19 -21.20 11.99 -17.72
N TRP A 20 -20.31 11.32 -18.50
CA TRP A 20 -19.38 10.30 -17.99
C TRP A 20 -18.31 10.88 -17.04
N MET A 21 -17.97 12.16 -17.14
CA MET A 21 -16.95 12.82 -16.31
C MET A 21 -17.42 13.00 -14.86
N TYR A 22 -18.73 12.98 -14.61
CA TYR A 22 -19.33 13.12 -13.28
C TYR A 22 -19.62 11.77 -12.60
N GLN A 23 -19.24 10.67 -13.22
CA GLN A 23 -19.37 9.35 -12.60
C GLN A 23 -18.25 9.16 -11.55
N PHE A 24 -18.43 9.75 -10.37
CA PHE A 24 -17.49 9.67 -9.24
C PHE A 24 -17.19 8.22 -8.80
N ALA A 25 -17.98 7.25 -9.23
CA ALA A 25 -17.71 5.83 -9.02
C ALA A 25 -16.33 5.39 -9.56
N TYR A 26 -15.84 6.02 -10.63
CA TYR A 26 -14.51 5.74 -11.20
C TYR A 26 -13.36 6.34 -10.41
N LEU A 27 -13.61 7.36 -9.57
CA LEU A 27 -12.58 7.96 -8.72
C LEU A 27 -12.00 6.95 -7.72
N LYS A 28 -12.71 5.88 -7.40
CA LYS A 28 -12.20 4.79 -6.54
C LYS A 28 -10.92 4.16 -7.10
N TYR A 29 -10.81 4.05 -8.42
CA TYR A 29 -9.62 3.47 -9.05
C TYR A 29 -8.38 4.35 -8.91
N LEU A 30 -8.53 5.66 -8.67
CA LEU A 30 -7.41 6.55 -8.39
C LEU A 30 -6.66 6.14 -7.11
N PHE A 31 -7.36 5.52 -6.14
CA PHE A 31 -6.71 5.01 -4.94
C PHE A 31 -5.74 3.83 -5.19
N ILE A 32 -5.77 3.23 -6.38
CA ILE A 32 -4.76 2.25 -6.82
C ILE A 32 -3.74 2.92 -7.74
N VAL A 33 -4.20 3.76 -8.66
CA VAL A 33 -3.34 4.39 -9.68
C VAL A 33 -2.34 5.35 -9.03
N ILE A 34 -2.77 6.21 -8.11
CA ILE A 34 -1.89 7.17 -7.44
C ILE A 34 -0.77 6.48 -6.65
N PRO A 35 -1.05 5.51 -5.76
CA PRO A 35 0.02 4.76 -5.12
C PRO A 35 0.93 4.04 -6.12
N GLY A 36 0.36 3.48 -7.20
CA GLY A 36 1.14 2.81 -8.25
C GLY A 36 2.12 3.75 -8.96
N THR A 37 1.70 4.98 -9.29
CA THR A 37 2.60 5.98 -9.90
C THR A 37 3.70 6.42 -8.93
N ILE A 38 3.38 6.65 -7.67
CA ILE A 38 4.37 6.99 -6.62
C ILE A 38 5.40 5.86 -6.46
N ALA A 39 4.95 4.62 -6.45
CA ALA A 39 5.83 3.45 -6.38
C ALA A 39 6.77 3.38 -7.60
N GLY A 40 6.23 3.65 -8.79
CA GLY A 40 7.00 3.71 -10.04
C GLY A 40 8.07 4.81 -10.03
N GLU A 41 7.75 5.99 -9.54
CA GLU A 41 8.73 7.10 -9.39
C GLU A 41 9.86 6.74 -8.42
N TYR A 42 9.53 6.12 -7.28
CA TYR A 42 10.54 5.68 -6.33
C TYR A 42 11.44 4.60 -6.93
N LEU A 43 10.87 3.64 -7.65
CA LEU A 43 11.63 2.59 -8.33
C LEU A 43 12.55 3.18 -9.40
N TYR A 44 12.03 4.08 -10.23
CA TYR A 44 12.82 4.75 -11.27
C TYR A 44 14.00 5.52 -10.69
N GLY A 45 13.75 6.33 -9.66
CA GLY A 45 14.80 7.07 -8.97
C GLY A 45 15.89 6.16 -8.36
N TRP A 46 15.49 5.00 -7.82
CA TRP A 46 16.42 4.03 -7.27
C TRP A 46 17.28 3.35 -8.35
N LEU A 47 16.67 2.95 -9.47
CA LEU A 47 17.39 2.37 -10.61
C LEU A 47 18.40 3.35 -11.19
N GLN A 48 18.03 4.62 -11.33
CA GLN A 48 18.91 5.67 -11.83
C GLN A 48 20.08 5.92 -10.88
N SER A 49 19.84 5.91 -9.57
CA SER A 49 20.91 6.07 -8.57
C SER A 49 21.91 4.92 -8.56
N LYS A 50 21.47 3.69 -8.83
CA LYS A 50 22.34 2.51 -8.95
C LYS A 50 23.26 2.59 -10.17
N GLN A 51 22.83 3.18 -11.26
CA GLN A 51 23.65 3.33 -12.47
C GLN A 51 24.76 4.38 -12.30
N THR A 52 24.55 5.39 -11.47
CA THR A 52 25.45 6.53 -11.34
C THR A 52 26.54 6.32 -10.27
N THR A 53 26.37 5.40 -9.34
CA THR A 53 27.34 5.16 -8.25
C THR A 53 27.79 3.70 -8.28
N PRO A 54 29.06 3.41 -8.66
CA PRO A 54 29.61 2.07 -8.49
C PRO A 54 29.59 1.72 -6.99
N SER A 55 29.13 0.52 -6.68
CA SER A 55 28.94 0.03 -5.31
C SER A 55 30.30 -0.08 -4.61
N ILE A 56 30.67 0.95 -3.84
CA ILE A 56 31.81 0.89 -2.94
C ILE A 56 31.28 0.51 -1.57
N ALA A 57 31.73 -0.66 -1.09
CA ALA A 57 31.59 -1.23 0.24
C ALA A 57 30.15 -1.52 0.70
N SER A 58 29.70 -2.74 0.39
CA SER A 58 28.66 -3.42 1.17
C SER A 58 29.21 -3.67 2.59
N ASN A 59 28.66 -2.99 3.59
CA ASN A 59 28.94 -3.29 4.98
C ASN A 59 28.42 -4.71 5.30
N ASN A 60 29.22 -5.56 5.90
CA ASN A 60 28.86 -6.94 6.29
C ASN A 60 27.60 -7.01 7.17
N ASP A 61 27.22 -5.92 7.84
CA ASP A 61 26.03 -5.83 8.68
C ASP A 61 24.73 -5.64 7.88
N GLU A 62 24.78 -5.02 6.70
CA GLU A 62 23.63 -4.92 5.79
C GLU A 62 23.19 -6.31 5.32
N HIS A 63 24.13 -7.17 4.99
CA HIS A 63 23.84 -8.52 4.47
C HIS A 63 23.17 -9.43 5.51
N LYS A 64 23.41 -9.22 6.80
CA LYS A 64 22.79 -10.00 7.88
C LYS A 64 21.35 -9.62 8.17
N ARG A 65 20.94 -8.41 7.87
CA ARG A 65 19.60 -7.89 8.18
C ARG A 65 18.59 -8.06 7.02
N MET A 66 19.07 -8.09 5.78
CA MET A 66 18.21 -8.30 4.60
C MET A 66 17.25 -9.49 4.73
N PRO A 67 17.67 -10.69 5.16
CA PRO A 67 16.78 -11.83 5.28
C PRO A 67 15.67 -11.61 6.34
N TRP A 68 15.97 -10.88 7.40
CA TRP A 68 14.98 -10.55 8.42
C TRP A 68 13.92 -9.56 7.92
N ILE A 69 14.33 -8.55 7.15
CA ILE A 69 13.41 -7.60 6.52
C ILE A 69 12.50 -8.33 5.52
N LEU A 70 13.08 -9.21 4.70
CA LEU A 70 12.35 -10.03 3.75
C LEU A 70 11.32 -10.92 4.46
N LEU A 71 11.75 -11.64 5.50
CA LEU A 71 10.88 -12.55 6.28
C LEU A 71 9.73 -11.80 6.96
N LEU A 72 10.01 -10.65 7.58
CA LEU A 72 8.99 -9.82 8.22
C LEU A 72 8.01 -9.24 7.21
N THR A 73 8.50 -8.82 6.04
CA THR A 73 7.65 -8.26 5.00
C THR A 73 6.71 -9.32 4.41
N ILE A 74 7.23 -10.51 4.12
CA ILE A 74 6.42 -11.65 3.68
C ILE A 74 5.46 -12.08 4.81
N GLY A 75 5.94 -12.13 6.05
CA GLY A 75 5.12 -12.44 7.23
C GLY A 75 3.95 -11.45 7.40
N LEU A 76 4.17 -10.16 7.18
CA LEU A 76 3.12 -9.14 7.20
C LEU A 76 2.05 -9.40 6.14
N ILE A 77 2.46 -9.75 4.91
CA ILE A 77 1.53 -10.06 3.83
C ILE A 77 0.68 -11.28 4.20
N ILE A 78 1.32 -12.37 4.65
CA ILE A 78 0.63 -13.60 5.04
C ILE A 78 -0.31 -13.34 6.23
N LEU A 79 0.14 -12.60 7.24
CA LEU A 79 -0.67 -12.24 8.41
C LEU A 79 -1.94 -11.51 7.98
N ASN A 80 -1.81 -10.50 7.11
CA ASN A 80 -2.96 -9.74 6.65
C ASN A 80 -3.92 -10.60 5.81
N LEU A 81 -3.41 -11.42 4.89
CA LEU A 81 -4.26 -12.32 4.10
C LEU A 81 -5.01 -13.31 5.00
N TYR A 82 -4.32 -13.93 5.96
CA TYR A 82 -4.92 -14.90 6.87
C TYR A 82 -5.88 -14.24 7.87
N GLY A 83 -5.46 -13.12 8.49
CA GLY A 83 -6.26 -12.39 9.47
C GLY A 83 -7.57 -11.85 8.89
N LEU A 84 -7.53 -11.37 7.64
CA LEU A 84 -8.71 -10.92 6.92
C LEU A 84 -9.63 -12.08 6.52
N TYR A 85 -9.06 -13.20 6.09
CA TYR A 85 -9.83 -14.40 5.78
C TYR A 85 -10.59 -14.93 6.99
N MET A 86 -9.94 -14.98 8.16
CA MET A 86 -10.52 -15.45 9.42
C MET A 86 -11.33 -14.37 10.17
N ARG A 87 -11.35 -13.12 9.67
CA ARG A 87 -12.02 -11.97 10.30
C ARG A 87 -11.55 -11.64 11.73
N TYR A 88 -10.31 -11.96 12.05
CA TYR A 88 -9.68 -11.58 13.33
C TYR A 88 -9.14 -10.14 13.29
N LEU A 89 -10.04 -9.14 13.19
CA LEU A 89 -9.68 -7.73 12.98
C LEU A 89 -8.68 -7.19 14.00
N LEU A 90 -8.95 -7.38 15.30
CA LEU A 90 -8.09 -6.87 16.38
C LEU A 90 -6.72 -7.53 16.39
N LEU A 91 -6.66 -8.86 16.21
CA LEU A 91 -5.40 -9.60 16.16
C LEU A 91 -4.59 -9.23 14.93
N ASN A 92 -5.25 -9.06 13.79
CA ASN A 92 -4.61 -8.64 12.54
C ASN A 92 -4.05 -7.22 12.64
N LEU A 93 -4.83 -6.29 13.22
CA LEU A 93 -4.38 -4.92 13.44
C LEU A 93 -3.19 -4.87 14.41
N ALA A 94 -3.29 -5.54 15.56
CA ALA A 94 -2.22 -5.58 16.55
C ALA A 94 -0.95 -6.23 15.99
N GLY A 95 -1.07 -7.37 15.32
CA GLY A 95 0.05 -8.06 14.67
C GLY A 95 0.71 -7.20 13.58
N SER A 96 -0.10 -6.52 12.77
CA SER A 96 0.40 -5.62 11.73
C SER A 96 1.16 -4.43 12.33
N ILE A 97 0.66 -3.82 13.40
CA ILE A 97 1.34 -2.71 14.10
C ILE A 97 2.69 -3.18 14.65
N ILE A 98 2.74 -4.37 15.29
CA ILE A 98 3.98 -4.91 15.84
C ILE A 98 5.01 -5.14 14.72
N ILE A 99 4.63 -5.83 13.66
CA ILE A 99 5.55 -6.12 12.53
C ILE A 99 6.00 -4.83 11.86
N LEU A 100 5.09 -3.88 11.62
CA LEU A 100 5.43 -2.57 11.03
C LEU A 100 6.39 -1.78 11.93
N SER A 101 6.23 -1.84 13.25
CA SER A 101 7.13 -1.18 14.20
C SER A 101 8.53 -1.78 14.16
N ILE A 102 8.64 -3.11 14.10
CA ILE A 102 9.93 -3.80 13.98
C ILE A 102 10.60 -3.46 12.64
N LEU A 103 9.85 -3.50 11.53
CA LEU A 103 10.35 -3.11 10.21
C LEU A 103 10.82 -1.66 10.17
N TYR A 104 10.09 -0.76 10.83
CA TYR A 104 10.47 0.65 10.94
C TYR A 104 11.86 0.83 11.58
N VAL A 105 12.08 0.16 12.70
CA VAL A 105 13.37 0.21 13.42
C VAL A 105 14.49 -0.41 12.57
N LEU A 106 14.24 -1.56 11.93
CA LEU A 106 15.23 -2.23 11.08
C LEU A 106 15.64 -1.37 9.88
N LEU A 107 14.68 -0.73 9.23
CA LEU A 107 14.91 0.11 8.05
C LEU A 107 15.56 1.46 8.38
N GLN A 108 15.39 1.99 9.60
CA GLN A 108 16.09 3.22 10.02
C GLN A 108 17.59 3.06 10.18
N ILE A 109 18.04 1.87 10.50
CA ILE A 109 19.45 1.58 10.83
C ILE A 109 20.28 1.33 9.55
N GLU A 110 19.65 1.11 8.39
CA GLU A 110 20.32 0.83 7.13
C GLU A 110 20.77 2.09 6.37
N GLY A 111 21.91 1.97 5.65
CA GLY A 111 22.60 3.07 4.98
C GLY A 111 21.95 3.61 3.69
N LYS A 112 22.72 3.92 2.64
CA LYS A 112 22.28 4.65 1.43
C LYS A 112 21.12 4.02 0.64
N ASN A 113 21.00 2.69 0.60
CA ASN A 113 19.89 1.98 -0.04
C ASN A 113 18.60 2.05 0.79
N ALA A 114 18.72 2.28 2.10
CA ALA A 114 17.62 2.44 3.05
C ALA A 114 16.65 3.56 2.67
N ASN A 115 17.09 4.57 1.96
CA ASN A 115 16.25 5.73 1.62
C ASN A 115 15.11 5.34 0.67
N TYR A 116 15.35 4.42 -0.27
CA TYR A 116 14.33 3.90 -1.18
C TYR A 116 13.36 2.97 -0.43
N TRP A 117 13.86 1.95 0.27
CA TRP A 117 13.04 1.01 1.03
C TRP A 117 12.26 1.69 2.14
N TYR A 118 12.86 2.66 2.81
CA TYR A 118 12.22 3.43 3.86
C TYR A 118 11.05 4.29 3.34
N ARG A 119 11.19 4.90 2.16
CA ARG A 119 10.09 5.66 1.52
C ARG A 119 8.95 4.75 1.10
N LEU A 120 9.26 3.63 0.44
CA LEU A 120 8.26 2.62 0.09
C LEU A 120 7.56 2.06 1.33
N PHE A 121 8.35 1.76 2.36
CA PHE A 121 7.83 1.26 3.62
C PHE A 121 6.86 2.24 4.28
N LYS A 122 7.22 3.53 4.39
CA LYS A 122 6.32 4.54 4.95
C LYS A 122 4.99 4.62 4.21
N ALA A 123 5.04 4.69 2.89
CA ALA A 123 3.83 4.74 2.07
C ALA A 123 3.01 3.46 2.24
N GLY A 124 3.64 2.29 2.16
CA GLY A 124 2.99 0.99 2.34
C GLY A 124 2.39 0.81 3.74
N ALA A 125 3.14 1.15 4.80
CA ALA A 125 2.67 1.06 6.17
C ALA A 125 1.44 1.96 6.42
N TYR A 126 1.49 3.20 5.94
CA TYR A 126 0.36 4.11 6.02
C TYR A 126 -0.88 3.54 5.34
N LEU A 127 -0.74 3.02 4.12
CA LEU A 127 -1.85 2.45 3.36
C LEU A 127 -2.40 1.17 4.01
N VAL A 128 -1.55 0.29 4.55
CA VAL A 128 -1.99 -0.91 5.28
C VAL A 128 -2.79 -0.52 6.52
N LEU A 129 -2.28 0.40 7.35
CA LEU A 129 -2.99 0.85 8.56
C LEU A 129 -4.29 1.56 8.21
N LEU A 130 -4.29 2.39 7.18
CA LEU A 130 -5.50 3.06 6.70
C LEU A 130 -6.53 2.03 6.20
N GLY A 131 -6.11 1.04 5.42
CA GLY A 131 -6.96 -0.04 4.93
C GLY A 131 -7.59 -0.86 6.06
N LEU A 132 -6.82 -1.20 7.11
CA LEU A 132 -7.33 -1.91 8.28
C LEU A 132 -8.28 -1.04 9.11
N ALA A 133 -8.02 0.27 9.22
CA ALA A 133 -8.93 1.20 9.91
C ALA A 133 -10.27 1.30 9.17
N PHE A 134 -10.25 1.43 7.84
CA PHE A 134 -11.47 1.46 7.03
C PHE A 134 -12.22 0.12 7.07
N GLU A 135 -11.51 -1.01 7.15
CA GLU A 135 -12.15 -2.33 7.29
C GLU A 135 -12.98 -2.43 8.57
N ALA A 136 -12.45 -1.91 9.68
CA ALA A 136 -13.18 -1.88 10.96
C ALA A 136 -14.48 -1.07 10.84
N TYR A 137 -14.50 -0.02 10.02
CA TYR A 137 -15.65 0.84 9.79
C TYR A 137 -16.64 0.25 8.76
N GLU A 138 -16.13 -0.30 7.66
CA GLU A 138 -16.95 -0.82 6.54
C GLU A 138 -17.52 -2.23 6.80
N GLY A 139 -17.06 -2.91 7.86
CA GLY A 139 -17.54 -4.25 8.23
C GLY A 139 -17.07 -5.37 7.31
N GLY A 140 -15.94 -5.17 6.64
CA GLY A 140 -15.28 -6.19 5.83
C GLY A 140 -14.83 -5.71 4.45
N ILE A 141 -13.76 -6.33 3.96
CA ILE A 141 -13.21 -6.05 2.64
C ILE A 141 -14.04 -6.75 1.58
N ARG A 142 -14.58 -5.98 0.63
CA ARG A 142 -15.36 -6.51 -0.50
C ARG A 142 -14.82 -5.94 -1.80
N LYS A 143 -14.80 -6.80 -2.83
CA LYS A 143 -14.47 -6.38 -4.20
C LYS A 143 -15.71 -5.85 -4.92
N ASP A 144 -16.88 -6.47 -4.68
CA ASP A 144 -18.16 -6.10 -5.30
C ASP A 144 -19.29 -6.03 -4.25
N PRO A 145 -19.82 -4.84 -3.94
CA PRO A 145 -19.34 -3.51 -4.28
C PRO A 145 -18.02 -3.21 -3.57
N SER A 146 -17.08 -2.61 -4.31
CA SER A 146 -15.73 -2.36 -3.81
C SER A 146 -15.71 -1.38 -2.64
N THR A 147 -15.08 -1.80 -1.53
CA THR A 147 -14.86 -1.01 -0.33
C THR A 147 -13.57 -0.19 -0.44
N TYR A 148 -13.46 0.93 0.29
CA TYR A 148 -12.23 1.72 0.34
C TYR A 148 -11.09 0.96 1.00
N SER A 149 -11.40 0.16 2.04
CA SER A 149 -10.46 -0.75 2.70
C SER A 149 -9.74 -1.67 1.71
N TYR A 150 -10.46 -2.20 0.70
CA TYR A 150 -9.88 -3.04 -0.35
C TYR A 150 -8.79 -2.30 -1.14
N TYR A 151 -9.04 -1.06 -1.54
CA TYR A 151 -8.08 -0.29 -2.34
C TYR A 151 -6.83 0.08 -1.54
N PHE A 152 -7.00 0.59 -0.32
CA PHE A 152 -5.88 0.99 0.52
C PHE A 152 -5.03 -0.19 0.94
N LEU A 153 -5.67 -1.29 1.36
CA LEU A 153 -4.92 -2.45 1.81
C LEU A 153 -4.18 -3.14 0.66
N SER A 154 -4.83 -3.33 -0.48
CA SER A 154 -4.17 -3.93 -1.65
C SER A 154 -2.99 -3.09 -2.14
N ALA A 155 -3.12 -1.77 -2.19
CA ALA A 155 -2.03 -0.87 -2.52
C ALA A 155 -0.89 -0.95 -1.48
N GLY A 156 -1.22 -0.94 -0.18
CA GLY A 156 -0.23 -1.05 0.89
C GLY A 156 0.56 -2.37 0.85
N LEU A 157 -0.13 -3.50 0.66
CA LEU A 157 0.51 -4.81 0.50
C LEU A 157 1.36 -4.89 -0.77
N ALA A 158 0.97 -4.22 -1.86
CA ALA A 158 1.78 -4.13 -3.07
C ALA A 158 3.10 -3.38 -2.83
N PHE A 159 3.11 -2.29 -2.06
CA PHE A 159 4.35 -1.62 -1.64
C PHE A 159 5.25 -2.55 -0.82
N MET A 160 4.67 -3.33 0.09
CA MET A 160 5.44 -4.31 0.87
C MET A 160 6.02 -5.41 -0.04
N ALA A 161 5.24 -5.92 -0.99
CA ALA A 161 5.73 -6.87 -1.97
C ALA A 161 6.87 -6.31 -2.82
N MET A 162 6.82 -5.03 -3.23
CA MET A 162 7.92 -4.37 -3.95
C MET A 162 9.21 -4.32 -3.13
N ILE A 163 9.12 -4.09 -1.81
CA ILE A 163 10.28 -4.15 -0.92
C ILE A 163 10.86 -5.57 -0.91
N ALA A 164 10.00 -6.59 -0.74
CA ALA A 164 10.43 -7.98 -0.74
C ALA A 164 11.14 -8.36 -2.04
N PHE A 165 10.57 -8.01 -3.20
CA PHE A 165 11.19 -8.28 -4.51
C PHE A 165 12.49 -7.50 -4.75
N SER A 166 12.63 -6.30 -4.20
CA SER A 166 13.85 -5.51 -4.38
C SER A 166 15.04 -6.00 -3.53
N ILE A 167 14.76 -6.83 -2.52
CA ILE A 167 15.76 -7.46 -1.64
C ILE A 167 16.19 -8.82 -2.18
N MET A 168 15.31 -9.52 -2.90
CA MET A 168 15.62 -10.79 -3.57
C MET A 168 16.56 -10.58 -4.75
#